data_1bc5da16ee43fb84813ed6a86da2626e
#
_entry.id   1bc5da16ee43fb84813ed6a86da2626e
#
_cell.length_a   1.000
_cell.length_b   1.000
_cell.length_c   1.000
_cell.angle_alpha   90.00
_cell.angle_beta   90.00
_cell.angle_gamma   90.00
#
_symmetry.space_group_name_H-M   'P 1'
#
loop_
_entity.id
_entity.type
_entity.pdbx_description
1 polymer ?
#
loop_
_entity_poly.entity_id
_entity_poly.type
_entity_poly.pdbx_seq_one_letter_code
_entity_poly.pdbx_strand_id
1 'polypeptide(L)'
;TKIEWCDSSWSPITGCYHACPYCYARATANRFKGCDIAESGEADTFVVDLKERLKVTNKDGVTRNAAYPFGFTPTFHEYRLDDPKTKGFGKTIFVCSMADMFGSWVPEEWIVKIFDACKAAPGHRYLFLTKNPQRYIDLYNAGILPDGDEFWYGRMPAL
;
A
#
# COMPACT_ATOMS: atom_id res chain seq x y z
N THR A 1 -1.34 13.96 7.13
CA THR A 1 -1.96 13.96 5.81
C THR A 1 -2.89 15.15 5.66
N LYS A 2 -3.17 15.58 4.42
CA LYS A 2 -4.18 16.61 4.12
C LYS A 2 -5.53 15.99 3.73
N ILE A 3 -5.70 14.71 3.95
CA ILE A 3 -6.95 13.97 3.67
C ILE A 3 -7.88 14.20 4.87
N GLU A 4 -9.02 14.88 4.66
CA GLU A 4 -9.92 15.35 5.72
C GLU A 4 -10.61 14.21 6.50
N TRP A 5 -10.81 13.05 5.87
CA TRP A 5 -11.52 11.90 6.46
C TRP A 5 -10.60 10.88 7.14
N CYS A 6 -9.30 11.15 7.27
CA CYS A 6 -8.39 10.30 8.04
C CYS A 6 -7.30 11.13 8.73
N ASP A 7 -6.84 10.65 9.89
CA ASP A 7 -5.77 11.30 10.66
C ASP A 7 -4.40 11.02 10.08
N SER A 8 -4.22 9.84 9.46
CA SER A 8 -2.93 9.37 8.96
C SER A 8 -3.12 8.45 7.77
N SER A 9 -2.10 8.36 6.94
CA SER A 9 -1.98 7.31 5.93
C SER A 9 -0.85 6.34 6.29
N TRP A 10 -1.02 5.09 5.87
CA TRP A 10 -0.03 4.03 5.99
C TRP A 10 -0.03 3.19 4.72
N SER A 11 1.12 3.11 4.05
CA SER A 11 1.24 2.42 2.77
C SER A 11 2.32 1.34 2.84
N PRO A 12 1.98 0.15 3.38
CA PRO A 12 2.85 -1.02 3.31
C PRO A 12 3.01 -1.54 1.88
N ILE A 13 2.06 -1.23 0.99
CA ILE A 13 2.19 -1.42 -0.45
C ILE A 13 2.21 -0.06 -1.13
N THR A 14 3.07 0.10 -2.13
CA THR A 14 3.09 1.23 -3.05
C THR A 14 3.04 0.71 -4.48
N GLY A 15 2.45 1.49 -5.39
CA GLY A 15 2.33 1.11 -6.79
C GLY A 15 1.07 0.32 -7.13
N CYS A 16 0.65 0.39 -8.38
CA CYS A 16 -0.66 -0.12 -8.80
C CYS A 16 -0.74 -0.23 -10.32
N TYR A 17 -1.41 -1.27 -10.82
CA TYR A 17 -1.59 -1.52 -12.26
C TYR A 17 -2.94 -1.09 -12.85
N HIS A 18 -3.84 -0.48 -12.07
CA HIS A 18 -5.12 0.02 -12.59
C HIS A 18 -5.02 1.09 -13.69
N ALA A 19 -3.84 1.65 -13.92
CA ALA A 19 -3.57 2.61 -14.99
C ALA A 19 -4.50 3.85 -15.06
N CYS A 20 -5.06 4.28 -13.93
CA CYS A 20 -5.97 5.43 -13.87
C CYS A 20 -5.32 6.71 -14.45
N PRO A 21 -5.95 7.41 -15.40
CA PRO A 21 -5.35 8.59 -16.04
C PRO A 21 -5.16 9.78 -15.08
N TYR A 22 -5.95 9.85 -14.01
CA TYR A 22 -5.91 10.91 -12.99
C TYR A 22 -5.13 10.51 -11.71
N CYS A 23 -4.32 9.46 -11.75
CA CYS A 23 -3.68 8.93 -10.55
C CYS A 23 -2.57 9.83 -10.01
N TYR A 24 -2.84 10.58 -8.93
CA TYR A 24 -1.83 11.40 -8.25
C TYR A 24 -0.70 10.55 -7.65
N ALA A 25 -1.02 9.34 -7.18
CA ALA A 25 -0.05 8.45 -6.56
C ALA A 25 1.04 8.01 -7.55
N ARG A 26 0.64 7.73 -8.81
CA ARG A 26 1.59 7.42 -9.89
C ARG A 26 2.54 8.59 -10.18
N ALA A 27 1.99 9.80 -10.33
CA ALA A 27 2.80 10.98 -10.56
C ALA A 27 3.81 11.22 -9.41
N THR A 28 3.34 11.07 -8.17
CA THR A 28 4.19 11.21 -6.97
C THR A 28 5.27 10.14 -6.91
N ALA A 29 4.91 8.87 -7.07
CA ALA A 29 5.86 7.76 -6.99
C ALA A 29 6.94 7.85 -8.07
N ASN A 30 6.57 8.18 -9.30
CA ASN A 30 7.52 8.33 -10.40
C ASN A 30 8.44 9.53 -10.21
N ARG A 31 7.96 10.64 -9.64
CA ARG A 31 8.78 11.81 -9.32
C ARG A 31 9.89 11.48 -8.30
N PHE A 32 9.61 10.59 -7.35
CA PHE A 32 10.53 10.20 -6.28
C PHE A 32 11.10 8.80 -6.46
N LYS A 33 11.11 8.31 -7.69
CA LYS A 33 11.67 7.01 -8.06
C LYS A 33 13.13 6.91 -7.63
N GLY A 34 13.49 5.77 -7.04
CA GLY A 34 14.84 5.53 -6.52
C GLY A 34 15.77 4.88 -7.54
N CYS A 35 15.28 3.89 -8.26
CA CYS A 35 16.03 3.17 -9.29
C CYS A 35 15.09 2.66 -10.38
N ASP A 36 15.67 2.30 -11.52
CA ASP A 36 14.96 1.59 -12.57
C ASP A 36 15.03 0.09 -12.29
N ILE A 37 13.87 -0.57 -12.27
CA ILE A 37 13.84 -2.02 -12.45
C ILE A 37 13.85 -2.24 -13.96
N ALA A 38 14.77 -3.07 -14.43
CA ALA A 38 14.61 -3.67 -15.74
C ALA A 38 13.30 -4.49 -15.67
N GLU A 39 12.29 -4.08 -16.42
CA GLU A 39 11.02 -4.78 -16.51
C GLU A 39 11.26 -6.15 -17.15
N SER A 40 11.53 -7.15 -16.31
CA SER A 40 11.66 -8.53 -16.71
C SER A 40 10.42 -9.28 -16.25
N GLY A 41 9.39 -9.33 -17.11
CA GLY A 41 8.15 -10.05 -16.82
C GLY A 41 6.97 -9.55 -17.65
N GLU A 42 5.87 -10.27 -17.63
CA GLU A 42 4.59 -9.80 -18.18
C GLU A 42 4.18 -8.53 -17.42
N ALA A 43 3.89 -7.47 -18.16
CA ALA A 43 3.84 -6.08 -17.69
C ALA A 43 2.92 -5.80 -16.48
N ASP A 44 1.94 -6.66 -16.18
CA ASP A 44 0.91 -6.40 -15.18
C ASP A 44 0.89 -7.39 -13.99
N THR A 45 1.91 -8.27 -13.88
CA THR A 45 1.98 -9.28 -12.80
C THR A 45 3.24 -9.19 -11.96
N PHE A 46 4.23 -8.38 -12.39
CA PHE A 46 5.49 -8.24 -11.68
C PHE A 46 5.30 -7.43 -10.39
N VAL A 47 5.66 -8.02 -9.25
CA VAL A 47 5.59 -7.37 -7.94
C VAL A 47 6.92 -7.55 -7.19
N VAL A 48 7.23 -6.64 -6.30
CA VAL A 48 8.49 -6.63 -5.54
C VAL A 48 8.20 -6.73 -4.04
N ASP A 49 8.91 -7.62 -3.36
CA ASP A 49 8.88 -7.74 -1.90
C ASP A 49 10.19 -7.18 -1.32
N LEU A 50 10.07 -6.17 -0.45
CA LEU A 50 11.19 -5.53 0.23
C LEU A 50 11.12 -5.75 1.73
N LYS A 51 12.07 -6.54 2.24
CA LYS A 51 12.23 -6.77 3.68
C LYS A 51 12.86 -5.57 4.39
N GLU A 52 13.74 -4.84 3.71
CA GLU A 52 14.49 -3.71 4.26
C GLU A 52 14.35 -2.46 3.40
N ARG A 53 14.61 -1.31 4.02
CA ARG A 53 14.59 -0.01 3.32
C ARG A 53 15.74 0.09 2.33
N LEU A 54 15.44 0.33 1.07
CA LEU A 54 16.45 0.68 0.09
C LEU A 54 16.93 2.12 0.26
N LYS A 55 18.25 2.30 0.18
CA LYS A 55 18.90 3.60 0.15
C LYS A 55 19.34 3.93 -1.27
N VAL A 56 19.14 5.16 -1.66
CA VAL A 56 19.53 5.66 -2.97
C VAL A 56 20.47 6.86 -2.76
N THR A 57 21.60 6.84 -3.45
CA THR A 57 22.55 7.97 -3.48
C THR A 57 22.28 8.78 -4.73
N ASN A 58 22.00 10.07 -4.58
CA ASN A 58 21.81 10.99 -5.70
C ASN A 58 23.16 11.36 -6.36
N LYS A 59 23.09 12.13 -7.46
CA LYS A 59 24.27 12.57 -8.20
C LYS A 59 25.23 13.44 -7.36
N ASP A 60 24.72 14.06 -6.30
CA ASP A 60 25.49 14.92 -5.39
C ASP A 60 26.10 14.13 -4.22
N GLY A 61 26.03 12.79 -4.25
CA GLY A 61 26.57 11.91 -3.22
C GLY A 61 25.71 11.80 -1.95
N VAL A 62 24.52 12.41 -1.90
CA VAL A 62 23.64 12.34 -0.73
C VAL A 62 22.84 11.05 -0.76
N THR A 63 23.00 10.24 0.30
CA THR A 63 22.28 8.98 0.48
C THR A 63 21.01 9.21 1.32
N ARG A 64 19.86 8.75 0.81
CA ARG A 64 18.57 8.83 1.49
C ARG A 64 17.77 7.55 1.33
N ASN A 65 16.82 7.30 2.23
CA ASN A 65 15.86 6.21 2.07
C ASN A 65 14.93 6.48 0.89
N ALA A 66 14.80 5.52 -0.02
CA ALA A 66 13.86 5.60 -1.14
C ALA A 66 12.46 5.26 -0.67
N ALA A 67 11.54 6.24 -0.70
CA ALA A 67 10.13 6.01 -0.36
C ALA A 67 9.41 5.18 -1.45
N TYR A 68 9.81 5.37 -2.70
CA TYR A 68 9.31 4.68 -3.89
C TYR A 68 10.48 4.14 -4.71
N PRO A 69 11.17 3.08 -4.20
CA PRO A 69 12.42 2.63 -4.82
C PRO A 69 12.24 2.27 -6.29
N PHE A 70 11.09 1.72 -6.66
CA PHE A 70 10.79 1.26 -8.01
C PHE A 70 9.64 2.04 -8.66
N GLY A 71 9.48 3.30 -8.32
CA GLY A 71 8.44 4.16 -8.87
C GLY A 71 7.05 3.65 -8.53
N PHE A 72 6.22 3.38 -9.55
CA PHE A 72 4.85 2.93 -9.37
C PHE A 72 4.64 1.43 -9.60
N THR A 73 5.73 0.65 -9.70
CA THR A 73 5.66 -0.83 -9.68
C THR A 73 5.16 -1.30 -8.31
N PRO A 74 4.17 -2.21 -8.25
CA PRO A 74 3.66 -2.72 -6.99
C PRO A 74 4.76 -3.32 -6.12
N THR A 75 4.98 -2.70 -4.97
CA THR A 75 6.07 -3.03 -4.05
C THR A 75 5.53 -3.17 -2.64
N PHE A 76 5.78 -4.31 -2.01
CA PHE A 76 5.49 -4.54 -0.60
C PHE A 76 6.69 -4.13 0.25
N HIS A 77 6.45 -3.31 1.24
CA HIS A 77 7.46 -2.81 2.17
C HIS A 77 7.26 -3.48 3.54
N GLU A 78 7.78 -4.68 3.71
CA GLU A 78 7.58 -5.48 4.92
C GLU A 78 8.03 -4.72 6.18
N TYR A 79 9.10 -3.94 6.09
CA TYR A 79 9.61 -3.08 7.17
C TYR A 79 8.64 -1.97 7.63
N ARG A 80 7.53 -1.73 6.93
CA ARG A 80 6.49 -0.76 7.32
C ARG A 80 5.35 -1.40 8.12
N LEU A 81 5.36 -2.71 8.34
CA LEU A 81 4.28 -3.40 9.04
C LEU A 81 4.14 -2.95 10.49
N ASP A 82 5.21 -2.49 11.11
CA ASP A 82 5.17 -1.97 12.48
C ASP A 82 4.80 -0.48 12.58
N ASP A 83 4.68 0.24 11.47
CA ASP A 83 4.35 1.68 11.49
C ASP A 83 3.06 2.01 12.26
N PRO A 84 1.95 1.22 12.18
CA PRO A 84 0.74 1.52 12.96
C PRO A 84 0.98 1.56 14.46
N LYS A 85 1.85 0.70 15.00
CA LYS A 85 2.19 0.67 16.44
C LYS A 85 2.87 1.96 16.93
N THR A 86 3.51 2.70 16.03
CA THR A 86 4.22 3.94 16.36
C THR A 86 3.32 5.18 16.31
N LYS A 87 2.10 5.04 15.80
CA LYS A 87 1.12 6.13 15.73
C LYS A 87 0.43 6.29 17.08
N GLY A 88 0.15 7.54 17.48
CA GLY A 88 -0.62 7.79 18.69
C GLY A 88 -1.99 7.10 18.65
N PHE A 89 -2.52 6.73 19.82
CA PHE A 89 -3.78 5.98 19.98
C PHE A 89 -4.99 6.66 19.31
N GLY A 90 -5.98 5.87 18.90
CA GLY A 90 -7.28 6.35 18.43
C GLY A 90 -7.26 6.98 17.03
N LYS A 91 -6.31 6.63 16.17
CA LYS A 91 -6.21 7.21 14.83
C LYS A 91 -7.08 6.49 13.80
N THR A 92 -7.67 7.27 12.89
CA THR A 92 -8.24 6.78 11.65
C THR A 92 -7.13 6.74 10.59
N ILE A 93 -6.76 5.53 10.17
CA ILE A 93 -5.62 5.27 9.27
C ILE A 93 -6.12 4.83 7.90
N PHE A 94 -5.81 5.60 6.86
CA PHE A 94 -6.02 5.18 5.47
C PHE A 94 -4.90 4.24 5.02
N VAL A 95 -5.25 2.98 4.76
CA VAL A 95 -4.31 1.94 4.37
C VAL A 95 -4.09 1.97 2.86
N CYS A 96 -2.84 1.92 2.43
CA CYS A 96 -2.44 1.87 1.03
C CYS A 96 -2.96 3.05 0.17
N SER A 97 -2.87 4.29 0.69
CA SER A 97 -3.21 5.49 -0.09
C SER A 97 -2.40 5.64 -1.40
N MET A 98 -1.28 4.94 -1.52
CA MET A 98 -0.36 4.96 -2.67
C MET A 98 -0.41 3.68 -3.50
N ALA A 99 -1.42 2.82 -3.29
CA ALA A 99 -1.64 1.56 -3.99
C ALA A 99 -3.11 1.15 -3.93
N ASP A 100 -3.46 0.09 -4.64
CA ASP A 100 -4.67 -0.69 -4.38
C ASP A 100 -4.24 -2.07 -3.89
N MET A 101 -4.37 -2.32 -2.56
CA MET A 101 -3.94 -3.59 -1.97
C MET A 101 -4.83 -4.78 -2.34
N PHE A 102 -5.99 -4.53 -2.95
CA PHE A 102 -6.90 -5.55 -3.44
C PHE A 102 -6.85 -5.73 -4.96
N GLY A 103 -5.85 -5.16 -5.61
CA GLY A 103 -5.55 -5.42 -7.02
C GLY A 103 -5.26 -6.90 -7.26
N SER A 104 -5.62 -7.42 -8.45
CA SER A 104 -5.45 -8.84 -8.79
C SER A 104 -3.99 -9.31 -8.77
N TRP A 105 -3.05 -8.39 -8.98
CA TRP A 105 -1.60 -8.66 -8.93
C TRP A 105 -1.02 -8.76 -7.52
N VAL A 106 -1.77 -8.35 -6.48
CA VAL A 106 -1.29 -8.36 -5.09
C VAL A 106 -1.38 -9.76 -4.52
N PRO A 107 -0.26 -10.38 -4.08
CA PRO A 107 -0.29 -11.68 -3.42
C PRO A 107 -1.14 -11.66 -2.15
N GLU A 108 -1.90 -12.73 -1.93
CA GLU A 108 -2.76 -12.86 -0.75
C GLU A 108 -1.98 -12.83 0.57
N GLU A 109 -0.78 -13.39 0.57
CA GLU A 109 0.11 -13.37 1.74
C GLU A 109 0.47 -11.95 2.21
N TRP A 110 0.56 -10.95 1.29
CA TRP A 110 0.77 -9.57 1.66
C TRP A 110 -0.45 -8.99 2.38
N ILE A 111 -1.65 -9.34 1.88
CA ILE A 111 -2.92 -8.91 2.47
C ILE A 111 -3.05 -9.46 3.88
N VAL A 112 -2.76 -10.75 4.09
CA VAL A 112 -2.76 -11.39 5.42
C VAL A 112 -1.79 -10.68 6.36
N LYS A 113 -0.53 -10.45 5.95
CA LYS A 113 0.48 -9.75 6.76
C LYS A 113 0.02 -8.33 7.16
N ILE A 114 -0.66 -7.62 6.26
CA ILE A 114 -1.18 -6.28 6.54
C ILE A 114 -2.31 -6.33 7.57
N PHE A 115 -3.26 -7.27 7.45
CA PHE A 115 -4.30 -7.43 8.45
C PHE A 115 -3.76 -7.87 9.81
N ASP A 116 -2.75 -8.73 9.83
CA ASP A 116 -2.08 -9.12 11.08
C ASP A 116 -1.39 -7.93 11.75
N ALA A 117 -0.78 -7.04 10.96
CA ALA A 117 -0.23 -5.78 11.46
C ALA A 117 -1.31 -4.84 12.03
N CYS A 118 -2.49 -4.77 11.40
CA CYS A 118 -3.63 -4.02 11.92
C CYS A 118 -4.10 -4.59 13.27
N LYS A 119 -4.27 -5.92 13.37
CA LYS A 119 -4.66 -6.61 14.59
C LYS A 119 -3.62 -6.44 15.72
N ALA A 120 -2.33 -6.36 15.36
CA ALA A 120 -1.23 -6.14 16.31
C ALA A 120 -1.13 -4.68 16.80
N ALA A 121 -1.87 -3.76 16.21
CA ALA A 121 -1.99 -2.35 16.60
C ALA A 121 -3.47 -1.98 16.83
N PRO A 122 -4.13 -2.56 17.86
CA PRO A 122 -5.54 -2.30 18.16
C PRO A 122 -5.73 -0.85 18.62
N GLY A 123 -6.97 -0.38 18.56
CA GLY A 123 -7.33 0.98 18.98
C GLY A 123 -7.22 2.02 17.88
N HIS A 124 -6.88 1.63 16.67
CA HIS A 124 -7.03 2.43 15.45
C HIS A 124 -8.27 2.01 14.66
N ARG A 125 -8.74 2.89 13.78
CA ARG A 125 -9.70 2.58 12.75
C ARG A 125 -8.96 2.52 11.41
N TYR A 126 -9.14 1.43 10.66
CA TYR A 126 -8.46 1.19 9.40
C TYR A 126 -9.43 1.31 8.23
N LEU A 127 -9.09 2.19 7.28
CA LEU A 127 -9.89 2.45 6.09
C LEU A 127 -9.21 1.86 4.87
N PHE A 128 -9.94 1.04 4.13
CA PHE A 128 -9.49 0.40 2.89
C PHE A 128 -10.34 0.87 1.72
N LEU A 129 -9.70 1.20 0.61
CA LEU A 129 -10.37 1.57 -0.63
C LEU A 129 -9.82 0.73 -1.78
N THR A 130 -10.72 0.22 -2.64
CA THR A 130 -10.33 -0.54 -3.83
C THR A 130 -11.19 -0.22 -5.04
N LYS A 131 -10.63 -0.44 -6.21
CA LYS A 131 -11.33 -0.53 -7.50
C LYS A 131 -11.76 -1.95 -7.84
N ASN A 132 -11.30 -2.94 -7.07
CA ASN A 132 -11.62 -4.35 -7.24
C ASN A 132 -12.45 -4.88 -6.04
N PRO A 133 -13.74 -4.49 -5.92
CA PRO A 133 -14.58 -4.90 -4.79
C PRO A 133 -14.85 -6.40 -4.78
N GLN A 134 -14.72 -7.11 -5.91
CA GLN A 134 -14.87 -8.56 -5.95
C GLN A 134 -13.85 -9.24 -5.03
N ARG A 135 -12.64 -8.69 -4.91
CA ARG A 135 -11.62 -9.22 -4.01
C ARG A 135 -12.04 -9.22 -2.53
N TYR A 136 -12.89 -8.27 -2.10
CA TYR A 136 -13.46 -8.30 -0.74
C TYR A 136 -14.31 -9.55 -0.53
N ILE A 137 -15.16 -9.89 -1.52
CA ILE A 137 -16.03 -11.07 -1.45
C ILE A 137 -15.19 -12.35 -1.40
N ASP A 138 -14.17 -12.44 -2.26
CA ASP A 138 -13.30 -13.60 -2.34
C ASP A 138 -12.54 -13.83 -1.02
N LEU A 139 -11.96 -12.76 -0.45
CA LEU A 139 -11.23 -12.81 0.81
C LEU A 139 -12.14 -13.04 2.02
N TYR A 140 -13.38 -12.51 1.99
CA TYR A 140 -14.37 -12.77 3.01
C TYR A 140 -14.78 -14.25 3.03
N ASN A 141 -15.07 -14.81 1.86
CA ASN A 141 -15.41 -16.23 1.71
C ASN A 141 -14.26 -17.15 2.11
N ALA A 142 -13.02 -16.70 1.93
CA ALA A 142 -11.82 -17.43 2.36
C ALA A 142 -11.53 -17.26 3.87
N GLY A 143 -12.30 -16.45 4.60
CA GLY A 143 -12.09 -16.19 6.03
C GLY A 143 -10.84 -15.33 6.34
N ILE A 144 -10.34 -14.59 5.35
CA ILE A 144 -9.13 -13.77 5.47
C ILE A 144 -9.48 -12.33 5.88
N LEU A 145 -10.60 -11.82 5.37
CA LEU A 145 -11.03 -10.46 5.64
C LEU A 145 -11.51 -10.35 7.10
N PRO A 146 -10.86 -9.54 7.94
CA PRO A 146 -11.31 -9.40 9.33
C PRO A 146 -12.62 -8.64 9.43
N ASP A 147 -13.46 -9.06 10.36
CA ASP A 147 -14.66 -8.37 10.77
C ASP A 147 -14.37 -7.52 12.02
N GLY A 148 -15.06 -6.39 12.17
CA GLY A 148 -14.94 -5.51 13.33
C GLY A 148 -15.21 -4.05 12.94
N ASP A 149 -15.71 -3.27 13.89
CA ASP A 149 -16.02 -1.84 13.69
C ASP A 149 -14.78 -0.99 13.38
N GLU A 150 -13.60 -1.52 13.65
CA GLU A 150 -12.32 -0.90 13.33
C GLU A 150 -11.91 -1.02 11.86
N PHE A 151 -12.52 -1.93 11.10
CA PHE A 151 -12.22 -2.16 9.69
C PHE A 151 -13.33 -1.61 8.80
N TRP A 152 -13.01 -0.66 7.97
CA TRP A 152 -13.96 -0.07 7.04
C TRP A 152 -13.51 -0.30 5.59
N TYR A 153 -14.39 -0.94 4.80
CA TYR A 153 -14.13 -1.34 3.43
C TYR A 153 -14.95 -0.50 2.45
N GLY A 154 -14.30 0.34 1.70
CA GLY A 154 -14.90 1.22 0.73
C GLY A 154 -14.55 0.87 -0.72
N ARG A 155 -15.39 1.33 -1.65
CA ARG A 155 -15.18 1.19 -3.08
C ARG A 155 -14.80 2.54 -3.69
N MET A 156 -13.74 2.55 -4.49
CA MET A 156 -13.46 3.68 -5.36
C MET A 156 -14.40 3.67 -6.57
N PRO A 157 -14.93 4.84 -7.01
CA PRO A 157 -15.76 4.90 -8.21
C PRO A 157 -14.99 4.33 -9.41
N ALA A 158 -15.67 3.53 -10.22
CA ALA A 158 -15.20 3.27 -11.57
C ALA A 158 -15.38 4.56 -12.39
N LEU A 159 -14.43 4.85 -13.26
CA LEU A 159 -14.58 5.91 -14.26
C LEU A 159 -15.39 5.39 -15.42
#